data_dfdbe43a073b6bf8027995d4360d38e1
#
_entry.id   dfdbe43a073b6bf8027995d4360d38e1
#
_cell.length_a   1.000
_cell.length_b   1.000
_cell.length_c   1.000
_cell.angle_alpha   90.00
_cell.angle_beta   90.00
_cell.angle_gamma   90.00
#
_symmetry.space_group_name_H-M   'P 1'
#
loop_
_entity.id
_entity.type
_entity.pdbx_description
1 polymer ?
#
loop_
_entity_poly.entity_id
_entity_poly.type
_entity_poly.pdbx_seq_one_letter_code
_entity_poly.pdbx_strand_id
1 'polypeptide(L)'
;MTQDDNLIGYCGLYCGDCHGFSGKIPNLARDLRKELRKMRYDKFAEFISTFSFGKDFRNYEECYKVLGAMVKFRCRKGCRNGGGSPFCKIRICAQKKGIEGCWLCDEFESCKKMDFLIPVHGDAYVKNLRAIKRKGKDAFLQGKRLWYSKPKE
;
A
#
# COMPACT_ATOMS: atom_id res chain seq x y z
N MET A 1 -7.53 -21.03 10.91
CA MET A 1 -7.39 -19.58 10.60
C MET A 1 -8.16 -19.29 9.33
N THR A 2 -9.08 -18.33 9.36
CA THR A 2 -9.76 -17.87 8.16
C THR A 2 -8.72 -17.24 7.22
N GLN A 3 -8.94 -17.33 5.90
CA GLN A 3 -8.02 -16.79 4.90
C GLN A 3 -7.74 -15.29 5.10
N ASP A 4 -8.65 -14.60 5.77
CA ASP A 4 -8.59 -13.14 6.03
C ASP A 4 -7.61 -12.77 7.15
N ASP A 5 -7.40 -13.61 8.15
CA ASP A 5 -6.47 -13.34 9.26
C ASP A 5 -5.04 -13.16 8.77
N ASN A 6 -4.63 -13.90 7.73
CA ASN A 6 -3.32 -13.80 7.13
C ASN A 6 -3.09 -12.48 6.37
N LEU A 7 -4.16 -11.72 6.12
CA LEU A 7 -4.07 -10.41 5.48
C LEU A 7 -3.92 -9.25 6.48
N ILE A 8 -4.03 -9.51 7.78
CA ILE A 8 -3.71 -8.50 8.80
C ILE A 8 -2.19 -8.41 8.91
N GLY A 9 -1.63 -7.30 8.47
CA GLY A 9 -0.20 -7.03 8.61
C GLY A 9 0.23 -6.90 10.08
N TYR A 10 1.50 -7.15 10.37
CA TYR A 10 2.05 -6.98 11.73
C TYR A 10 1.79 -5.59 12.32
N CYS A 11 1.70 -4.56 11.47
CA CYS A 11 1.42 -3.17 11.84
C CYS A 11 -0.08 -2.85 12.03
N GLY A 12 -0.98 -3.82 11.90
CA GLY A 12 -2.43 -3.60 11.99
C GLY A 12 -3.10 -3.07 10.72
N LEU A 13 -2.36 -2.80 9.64
CA LEU A 13 -2.96 -2.50 8.34
C LEU A 13 -3.41 -3.80 7.66
N TYR A 14 -4.54 -3.73 6.96
CA TYR A 14 -5.11 -4.89 6.28
C TYR A 14 -4.63 -4.95 4.81
N CYS A 15 -3.96 -6.03 4.44
CA CYS A 15 -3.43 -6.19 3.08
C CYS A 15 -4.53 -6.18 2.01
N GLY A 16 -5.76 -6.63 2.32
CA GLY A 16 -6.89 -6.57 1.41
C GLY A 16 -7.26 -5.15 0.96
N ASP A 17 -6.99 -4.14 1.80
CA ASP A 17 -7.22 -2.73 1.49
C ASP A 17 -6.01 -2.08 0.78
N CYS A 18 -4.89 -2.81 0.65
CA CYS A 18 -3.68 -2.32 0.01
C CYS A 18 -3.81 -2.29 -1.51
N HIS A 19 -3.53 -1.14 -2.14
CA HIS A 19 -3.56 -0.99 -3.60
C HIS A 19 -2.67 -2.01 -4.33
N GLY A 20 -1.53 -2.37 -3.74
CA GLY A 20 -0.61 -3.36 -4.30
C GLY A 20 -1.16 -4.77 -4.23
N PHE A 21 -1.79 -5.16 -3.12
CA PHE A 21 -2.37 -6.50 -2.93
C PHE A 21 -3.69 -6.65 -3.69
N SER A 22 -4.61 -5.70 -3.58
CA SER A 22 -5.85 -5.67 -4.37
C SER A 22 -5.55 -5.67 -5.87
N GLY A 23 -4.45 -5.05 -6.27
CA GLY A 23 -3.93 -5.05 -7.62
C GLY A 23 -4.68 -4.17 -8.59
N LYS A 24 -5.70 -3.44 -8.16
CA LYS A 24 -6.50 -2.58 -9.05
C LYS A 24 -5.64 -1.53 -9.74
N ILE A 25 -4.88 -0.75 -9.00
CA ILE A 25 -3.99 0.29 -9.56
C ILE A 25 -2.90 -0.31 -10.45
N PRO A 26 -2.10 -1.31 -10.00
CA PRO A 26 -1.10 -1.94 -10.87
C PRO A 26 -1.66 -2.55 -12.16
N ASN A 27 -2.85 -3.16 -12.09
CA ASN A 27 -3.49 -3.74 -13.28
C ASN A 27 -3.95 -2.65 -14.26
N LEU A 28 -4.60 -1.59 -13.77
CA LEU A 28 -5.00 -0.46 -14.61
C LEU A 28 -3.79 0.22 -15.28
N ALA A 29 -2.70 0.41 -14.53
CA ALA A 29 -1.46 0.97 -15.07
C ALA A 29 -0.86 0.06 -16.16
N ARG A 30 -0.87 -1.26 -15.96
CA ARG A 30 -0.43 -2.24 -16.97
C ARG A 30 -1.28 -2.14 -18.23
N ASP A 31 -2.59 -2.14 -18.08
CA ASP A 31 -3.52 -2.15 -19.20
C ASP A 31 -3.46 -0.84 -19.97
N LEU A 32 -3.39 0.31 -19.27
CA LEU A 32 -3.16 1.61 -19.90
C LEU A 32 -1.84 1.63 -20.70
N ARG A 33 -0.73 1.15 -20.10
CA ARG A 33 0.56 1.09 -20.81
C ARG A 33 0.48 0.23 -22.07
N LYS A 34 -0.29 -0.86 -22.03
CA LYS A 34 -0.52 -1.72 -23.22
C LYS A 34 -1.22 -0.94 -24.35
N GLU A 35 -2.28 -0.22 -24.03
CA GLU A 35 -3.01 0.57 -25.03
C GLU A 35 -2.18 1.74 -25.57
N LEU A 36 -1.45 2.45 -24.69
CA LEU A 36 -0.55 3.54 -25.10
C LEU A 36 0.48 3.06 -26.12
N ARG A 37 1.09 1.87 -25.90
CA ARG A 37 2.03 1.28 -26.85
C ARG A 37 1.36 0.88 -28.18
N LYS A 38 0.19 0.24 -28.09
CA LYS A 38 -0.57 -0.21 -29.26
C LYS A 38 -0.91 0.95 -30.19
N MET A 39 -1.29 2.10 -29.62
CA MET A 39 -1.67 3.30 -30.35
C MET A 39 -0.49 4.20 -30.73
N ARG A 40 0.75 3.82 -30.43
CA ARG A 40 1.93 4.67 -30.62
C ARG A 40 1.73 6.07 -30.04
N TYR A 41 1.20 6.09 -28.81
CA TYR A 41 0.84 7.32 -28.12
C TYR A 41 2.06 8.21 -27.81
N ASP A 42 3.25 7.64 -27.80
CA ASP A 42 4.52 8.34 -27.78
C ASP A 42 4.64 9.37 -28.91
N LYS A 43 4.27 8.97 -30.14
CA LYS A 43 4.32 9.86 -31.32
C LYS A 43 3.22 10.91 -31.28
N PHE A 44 2.03 10.56 -30.80
CA PHE A 44 0.98 11.54 -30.58
C PHE A 44 1.39 12.57 -29.54
N ALA A 45 1.96 12.16 -28.42
CA ALA A 45 2.42 13.04 -27.35
C ALA A 45 3.52 14.01 -27.84
N GLU A 46 4.48 13.51 -28.62
CA GLU A 46 5.53 14.30 -29.25
C GLU A 46 4.91 15.41 -30.13
N PHE A 47 3.99 15.05 -31.02
CA PHE A 47 3.31 15.98 -31.92
C PHE A 47 2.49 17.02 -31.15
N ILE A 48 1.58 16.58 -30.26
CA ILE A 48 0.67 17.49 -29.57
C ILE A 48 1.38 18.44 -28.61
N SER A 49 2.54 18.06 -28.10
CA SER A 49 3.34 18.88 -27.20
C SER A 49 3.91 20.15 -27.85
N THR A 50 3.88 20.23 -29.19
CA THR A 50 4.31 21.41 -29.94
C THR A 50 3.28 22.54 -29.87
N PHE A 51 2.03 22.23 -29.51
CA PHE A 51 0.96 23.22 -29.37
C PHE A 51 0.85 23.69 -27.91
N SER A 52 0.39 24.92 -27.73
CA SER A 52 0.25 25.51 -26.38
C SER A 52 -0.72 24.74 -25.49
N PHE A 53 -1.81 24.24 -26.04
CA PHE A 53 -2.81 23.45 -25.30
C PHE A 53 -2.32 22.02 -24.96
N GLY A 54 -1.31 21.54 -25.68
CA GLY A 54 -0.75 20.19 -25.46
C GLY A 54 0.55 20.17 -24.67
N LYS A 55 0.98 21.29 -24.09
CA LYS A 55 2.28 21.46 -23.42
C LYS A 55 2.56 20.40 -22.33
N ASP A 56 1.53 19.90 -21.64
CA ASP A 56 1.69 18.93 -20.56
C ASP A 56 2.18 17.57 -21.08
N PHE A 57 1.96 17.27 -22.37
CA PHE A 57 2.48 16.06 -23.01
C PHE A 57 4.01 16.04 -23.17
N ARG A 58 4.71 17.13 -22.89
CA ARG A 58 6.17 17.14 -22.75
C ARG A 58 6.66 16.19 -21.65
N ASN A 59 5.81 15.92 -20.66
CA ASN A 59 6.08 15.00 -19.55
C ASN A 59 5.61 13.56 -19.81
N TYR A 60 5.21 13.23 -21.05
CA TYR A 60 4.64 11.91 -21.36
C TYR A 60 5.58 10.76 -21.01
N GLU A 61 6.88 10.88 -21.34
CA GLU A 61 7.85 9.84 -21.05
C GLU A 61 7.97 9.56 -19.54
N GLU A 62 8.00 10.61 -18.73
CA GLU A 62 8.04 10.48 -17.27
C GLU A 62 6.75 9.87 -16.73
N CYS A 63 5.60 10.30 -17.23
CA CYS A 63 4.31 9.68 -16.90
C CYS A 63 4.31 8.18 -17.23
N TYR A 64 4.79 7.80 -18.42
CA TYR A 64 4.87 6.40 -18.83
C TYR A 64 5.81 5.57 -17.95
N LYS A 65 6.93 6.14 -17.47
CA LYS A 65 7.85 5.52 -16.51
C LYS A 65 7.15 5.31 -15.15
N VAL A 66 6.40 6.30 -14.67
CA VAL A 66 5.63 6.20 -13.42
C VAL A 66 4.59 5.09 -13.49
N LEU A 67 3.84 4.99 -14.60
CA LEU A 67 2.93 3.85 -14.82
C LEU A 67 3.66 2.51 -14.75
N GLY A 68 4.89 2.45 -15.28
CA GLY A 68 5.74 1.26 -15.19
C GLY A 68 6.14 0.91 -13.75
N ALA A 69 6.43 1.93 -12.95
CA ALA A 69 6.70 1.75 -11.53
C ALA A 69 5.46 1.22 -10.78
N MET A 70 4.26 1.77 -11.07
CA MET A 70 3.01 1.30 -10.47
C MET A 70 2.77 -0.19 -10.73
N VAL A 71 3.08 -0.69 -11.95
CA VAL A 71 2.97 -2.13 -12.28
C VAL A 71 3.86 -2.98 -11.38
N LYS A 72 5.09 -2.51 -11.07
CA LYS A 72 6.05 -3.24 -10.22
C LYS A 72 5.59 -3.35 -8.77
N PHE A 73 4.72 -2.46 -8.30
CA PHE A 73 4.15 -2.51 -6.95
C PHE A 73 3.03 -3.54 -6.77
N ARG A 74 2.77 -4.40 -7.76
CA ARG A 74 1.83 -5.52 -7.60
C ARG A 74 2.34 -6.51 -6.55
N CYS A 75 1.61 -6.60 -5.45
CA CYS A 75 1.90 -7.57 -4.39
C CYS A 75 0.94 -8.77 -4.52
N ARG A 76 1.47 -10.00 -4.47
CA ARG A 76 0.68 -11.24 -4.55
C ARG A 76 0.72 -12.07 -3.28
N LYS A 77 1.59 -11.71 -2.33
CA LYS A 77 1.87 -12.58 -1.17
C LYS A 77 1.25 -12.07 0.14
N GLY A 78 1.00 -10.78 0.26
CA GLY A 78 0.66 -10.16 1.54
C GLY A 78 1.86 -10.04 2.49
N CYS A 79 1.72 -9.21 3.51
CA CYS A 79 2.79 -8.88 4.44
C CYS A 79 3.38 -10.11 5.15
N ARG A 80 2.51 -11.03 5.62
CA ARG A 80 2.92 -12.22 6.38
C ARG A 80 3.72 -13.21 5.56
N ASN A 81 3.44 -13.30 4.27
CA ASN A 81 4.10 -14.21 3.33
C ASN A 81 5.26 -13.56 2.58
N GLY A 82 5.88 -12.53 3.15
CA GLY A 82 7.03 -11.84 2.58
C GLY A 82 6.70 -10.83 1.48
N GLY A 83 5.43 -10.45 1.33
CA GLY A 83 5.03 -9.34 0.46
C GLY A 83 5.40 -7.97 1.04
N GLY A 84 5.27 -6.92 0.24
CA GLY A 84 5.68 -5.58 0.60
C GLY A 84 7.20 -5.44 0.68
N SER A 85 7.68 -4.47 1.48
CA SER A 85 9.12 -4.24 1.63
C SER A 85 9.81 -5.43 2.31
N PRO A 86 10.89 -6.00 1.74
CA PRO A 86 11.66 -7.06 2.37
C PRO A 86 12.35 -6.59 3.66
N PHE A 87 12.63 -5.30 3.78
CA PHE A 87 13.31 -4.68 4.92
C PHE A 87 12.35 -4.01 5.92
N CYS A 88 11.09 -4.46 5.99
CA CYS A 88 10.10 -3.90 6.90
C CYS A 88 10.54 -4.10 8.36
N LYS A 89 10.94 -3.01 9.01
CA LYS A 89 11.41 -3.00 10.41
C LYS A 89 10.35 -3.52 11.39
N ILE A 90 9.06 -3.29 11.10
CA ILE A 90 7.95 -3.75 11.93
C ILE A 90 7.85 -5.27 11.88
N ARG A 91 7.81 -5.85 10.68
CA ARG A 91 7.74 -7.31 10.47
C ARG A 91 8.95 -8.01 11.11
N ILE A 92 10.15 -7.52 10.84
CA ILE A 92 11.38 -8.08 11.41
C ILE A 92 11.33 -8.04 12.95
N CYS A 93 10.89 -6.92 13.54
CA CYS A 93 10.78 -6.78 14.99
C CYS A 93 9.74 -7.74 15.58
N ALA A 94 8.55 -7.84 14.99
CA ALA A 94 7.50 -8.73 15.45
C ALA A 94 7.93 -10.20 15.38
N GLN A 95 8.57 -10.60 14.30
CA GLN A 95 9.11 -11.95 14.11
C GLN A 95 10.22 -12.26 15.15
N LYS A 96 11.13 -11.33 15.42
CA LYS A 96 12.17 -11.49 16.47
C LYS A 96 11.57 -11.59 17.87
N LYS A 97 10.48 -10.89 18.15
CA LYS A 97 9.76 -10.96 19.41
C LYS A 97 8.86 -12.20 19.52
N GLY A 98 8.69 -12.99 18.46
CA GLY A 98 7.79 -14.13 18.41
C GLY A 98 6.31 -13.78 18.58
N ILE A 99 5.90 -12.54 18.25
CA ILE A 99 4.52 -12.07 18.42
C ILE A 99 3.77 -12.12 17.08
N GLU A 100 2.50 -12.46 17.14
CA GLU A 100 1.63 -12.55 15.97
C GLU A 100 1.43 -11.19 15.28
N GLY A 101 1.45 -10.12 16.05
CA GLY A 101 1.35 -8.76 15.54
C GLY A 101 1.59 -7.73 16.63
N CYS A 102 1.77 -6.48 16.22
CA CYS A 102 2.13 -5.42 17.15
C CYS A 102 1.02 -5.09 18.17
N TRP A 103 -0.22 -5.58 17.97
CA TRP A 103 -1.29 -5.50 18.98
C TRP A 103 -0.98 -6.28 20.25
N LEU A 104 -0.03 -7.23 20.21
CA LEU A 104 0.48 -7.97 21.38
C LEU A 104 1.72 -7.32 22.02
N CYS A 105 2.23 -6.23 21.45
CA CYS A 105 3.36 -5.49 21.98
C CYS A 105 2.87 -4.34 22.86
N ASP A 106 3.40 -4.21 24.08
CA ASP A 106 2.97 -3.14 24.99
C ASP A 106 3.48 -1.75 24.57
N GLU A 107 4.52 -1.71 23.73
CA GLU A 107 5.16 -0.47 23.28
C GLU A 107 4.64 0.05 21.93
N PHE A 108 3.59 -0.56 21.35
CA PHE A 108 3.21 -0.24 19.95
C PHE A 108 2.79 1.21 19.77
N GLU A 109 2.22 1.84 20.78
CA GLU A 109 1.71 3.22 20.67
C GLU A 109 2.82 4.27 20.52
N SER A 110 3.98 4.02 21.09
CA SER A 110 5.17 4.91 21.04
C SER A 110 6.28 4.38 20.12
N CYS A 111 5.98 3.35 19.32
CA CYS A 111 6.99 2.64 18.56
C CYS A 111 7.48 3.44 17.33
N LYS A 112 8.70 3.98 17.43
CA LYS A 112 9.36 4.74 16.34
C LYS A 112 9.57 3.95 15.05
N LYS A 113 9.56 2.61 15.12
CA LYS A 113 9.64 1.77 13.91
C LYS A 113 8.44 1.91 12.98
N MET A 114 7.33 2.50 13.46
CA MET A 114 6.10 2.72 12.70
C MET A 114 6.00 4.12 12.08
N ASP A 115 6.88 5.05 12.42
CA ASP A 115 6.82 6.45 11.99
C ASP A 115 6.79 6.60 10.45
N PHE A 116 7.44 5.69 9.72
CA PHE A 116 7.42 5.72 8.25
C PHE A 116 6.03 5.44 7.63
N LEU A 117 5.07 4.96 8.41
CA LEU A 117 3.69 4.76 7.97
C LEU A 117 2.87 6.06 7.99
N ILE A 118 3.27 7.04 8.79
CA ILE A 118 2.52 8.28 9.03
C ILE A 118 2.23 9.05 7.73
N PRO A 119 3.20 9.26 6.81
CA PRO A 119 2.95 10.04 5.60
C PRO A 119 1.85 9.46 4.70
N VAL A 120 1.65 8.14 4.72
CA VAL A 120 0.68 7.44 3.86
C VAL A 120 -0.60 7.07 4.61
N HIS A 121 -0.49 6.73 5.89
CA HIS A 121 -1.59 6.14 6.65
C HIS A 121 -2.08 7.01 7.82
N GLY A 122 -1.36 8.10 8.15
CA GLY A 122 -1.64 8.88 9.34
C GLY A 122 -1.50 8.01 10.60
N ASP A 123 -2.49 8.00 11.46
CA ASP A 123 -2.54 7.16 12.66
C ASP A 123 -3.42 5.90 12.51
N ALA A 124 -3.81 5.55 11.27
CA ALA A 124 -4.69 4.42 11.01
C ALA A 124 -4.17 3.10 11.60
N TYR A 125 -2.87 2.86 11.49
CA TYR A 125 -2.24 1.65 12.03
C TYR A 125 -2.37 1.54 13.55
N VAL A 126 -2.19 2.63 14.30
CA VAL A 126 -2.37 2.63 15.76
C VAL A 126 -3.83 2.37 16.14
N LYS A 127 -4.77 3.05 15.46
CA LYS A 127 -6.21 2.84 15.68
C LYS A 127 -6.64 1.41 15.40
N ASN A 128 -6.12 0.81 14.33
CA ASN A 128 -6.37 -0.59 14.00
C ASN A 128 -5.77 -1.53 15.06
N LEU A 129 -4.52 -1.30 15.49
CA LEU A 129 -3.87 -2.10 16.53
C LEU A 129 -4.66 -2.07 17.85
N ARG A 130 -5.14 -0.89 18.25
CA ARG A 130 -6.02 -0.74 19.42
C ARG A 130 -7.33 -1.50 19.25
N ALA A 131 -7.93 -1.46 18.05
CA ALA A 131 -9.17 -2.19 17.77
C ALA A 131 -8.94 -3.70 17.86
N ILE A 132 -7.86 -4.22 17.29
CA ILE A 132 -7.51 -5.64 17.35
C ILE A 132 -7.22 -6.07 18.79
N LYS A 133 -6.41 -5.29 19.55
CA LYS A 133 -6.08 -5.58 20.96
C LYS A 133 -7.35 -5.65 21.83
N ARG A 134 -8.33 -4.76 21.58
CA ARG A 134 -9.54 -4.66 22.39
C ARG A 134 -10.63 -5.67 22.01
N LYS A 135 -10.84 -5.90 20.71
CA LYS A 135 -12.01 -6.63 20.19
C LYS A 135 -11.67 -7.97 19.53
N GLY A 136 -10.38 -8.26 19.34
CA GLY A 136 -9.93 -9.42 18.58
C GLY A 136 -9.92 -9.19 17.06
N LYS A 137 -9.30 -10.15 16.34
CA LYS A 137 -9.12 -10.11 14.89
C LYS A 137 -10.43 -10.25 14.13
N ASP A 138 -11.31 -11.15 14.57
CA ASP A 138 -12.59 -11.40 13.89
C ASP A 138 -13.47 -10.15 13.89
N ALA A 139 -13.62 -9.50 15.04
CA ALA A 139 -14.38 -8.25 15.15
C ALA A 139 -13.73 -7.11 14.35
N PHE A 140 -12.41 -7.07 14.24
CA PHE A 140 -11.69 -6.13 13.40
C PHE A 140 -11.96 -6.37 11.91
N LEU A 141 -11.95 -7.63 11.46
CA LEU A 141 -12.20 -7.99 10.06
C LEU A 141 -13.64 -7.69 9.62
N GLN A 142 -14.61 -7.90 10.51
CA GLN A 142 -16.02 -7.61 10.26
C GLN A 142 -16.37 -6.13 10.44
N GLY A 143 -15.52 -5.39 11.13
CA GLY A 143 -15.73 -3.98 11.47
C GLY A 143 -15.11 -3.00 10.48
N LYS A 144 -15.03 -1.74 10.93
CA LYS A 144 -14.37 -0.67 10.18
C LYS A 144 -12.85 -0.81 10.29
N ARG A 145 -12.21 -1.11 9.18
CA ARG A 145 -10.76 -1.06 9.01
C ARG A 145 -10.34 0.30 8.47
N LEU A 146 -9.21 0.82 8.93
CA LEU A 146 -8.68 2.10 8.48
C LEU A 146 -7.43 1.87 7.63
N TRP A 147 -7.44 2.41 6.41
CA TRP A 147 -6.24 2.49 5.58
C TRP A 147 -5.53 3.82 5.76
N TYR A 148 -6.29 4.88 5.96
CA TYR A 148 -5.83 6.22 6.28
C TYR A 148 -6.68 6.80 7.40
N SER A 149 -6.07 7.56 8.29
CA SER A 149 -6.75 8.34 9.31
C SER A 149 -5.89 9.54 9.68
N LYS A 150 -6.50 10.72 9.76
CA LYS A 150 -5.78 11.90 10.26
C LYS A 150 -5.38 11.67 11.72
N PRO A 151 -4.13 11.99 12.11
CA PRO A 151 -3.76 12.09 13.52
C PRO A 151 -4.72 13.07 14.23
N LYS A 152 -5.00 12.82 15.50
CA LYS A 152 -5.64 13.85 16.32
C LYS A 152 -4.62 14.98 16.51
N GLU A 153 -5.06 16.22 16.24
CA GLU A 153 -4.34 17.42 16.61
C GLU A 153 -4.15 17.49 18.13
#